data_0d4de11ca53387d815165704003e3695
#
_entry.id   0d4de11ca53387d815165704003e3695
#
_cell.length_a   1.000
_cell.length_b   1.000
_cell.length_c   1.000
_cell.angle_alpha   90.00
_cell.angle_beta   90.00
_cell.angle_gamma   90.00
#
_symmetry.space_group_name_H-M   'P 1'
#
loop_
_entity.id
_entity.type
_entity.pdbx_description
1 polymer ?
#
loop_
_entity_poly.entity_id
_entity_poly.type
_entity_poly.pdbx_seq_one_letter_code
_entity_poly.pdbx_strand_id
1 'polypeptide(L)'
;IVEGTAGNTGIGLALVGASLGFRTVIVIPETQSQEKKDMLRLAGAELVQVPAAPYKNPNNYVRYSGRLAAELAKSEPNGAIWANQFDNTANRQAHIETTGPEIWEQTAGKVDGFICAVGSGGTLAGVGAALQPKGVRIGLADPEGAALYSFYTNGTFDAPGTSITEGIGQGRITANLEGFTPDCAYRVSDQEALPIVFDLLSTEGLCLGGSSGVNIAGAVHMAREMGRGHTIVTILCDYGTRYQSKLYNPEFLREKGLPVPVWLDCGAADLPVVFE
;
A
#
# COMPACT_ATOMS: atom_id res chain seq x y z
N ILE A 1 2.10 -16.92 -13.83
CA ILE A 1 1.39 -16.29 -12.70
C ILE A 1 0.69 -15.04 -13.24
N VAL A 2 -0.61 -14.86 -12.95
CA VAL A 2 -1.38 -13.68 -13.35
C VAL A 2 -1.86 -12.96 -12.10
N GLU A 3 -1.73 -11.62 -12.07
CA GLU A 3 -2.24 -10.79 -10.98
C GLU A 3 -2.76 -9.45 -11.46
N GLY A 4 -3.84 -8.99 -10.81
CA GLY A 4 -4.36 -7.63 -10.93
C GLY A 4 -3.92 -6.77 -9.76
N THR A 5 -3.11 -5.73 -10.01
CA THR A 5 -2.50 -4.96 -8.92
C THR A 5 -2.33 -3.49 -9.25
N ALA A 6 -2.27 -2.65 -8.21
CA ALA A 6 -1.85 -1.25 -8.30
C ALA A 6 -0.31 -1.06 -8.34
N GLY A 7 0.48 -2.15 -8.30
CA GLY A 7 1.93 -2.11 -8.52
C GLY A 7 2.75 -3.05 -7.63
N ASN A 8 2.85 -2.80 -6.34
CA ASN A 8 3.85 -3.43 -5.46
C ASN A 8 3.75 -4.95 -5.36
N THR A 9 2.56 -5.52 -5.27
CA THR A 9 2.37 -6.99 -5.30
C THR A 9 2.84 -7.58 -6.63
N GLY A 10 2.56 -6.88 -7.75
CA GLY A 10 3.04 -7.30 -9.06
C GLY A 10 4.56 -7.30 -9.15
N ILE A 11 5.23 -6.30 -8.59
CA ILE A 11 6.70 -6.23 -8.53
C ILE A 11 7.25 -7.43 -7.75
N GLY A 12 6.69 -7.71 -6.56
CA GLY A 12 7.09 -8.87 -5.76
C GLY A 12 6.88 -10.20 -6.48
N LEU A 13 5.70 -10.40 -7.09
CA LEU A 13 5.39 -11.60 -7.87
C LEU A 13 6.30 -11.75 -9.10
N ALA A 14 6.62 -10.65 -9.79
CA ALA A 14 7.51 -10.70 -10.95
C ALA A 14 8.93 -11.08 -10.55
N LEU A 15 9.49 -10.51 -9.47
CA LEU A 15 10.83 -10.83 -8.99
C LEU A 15 10.93 -12.28 -8.51
N VAL A 16 9.99 -12.73 -7.67
CA VAL A 16 9.97 -14.12 -7.18
C VAL A 16 9.66 -15.09 -8.32
N GLY A 17 8.68 -14.76 -9.18
CA GLY A 17 8.34 -15.57 -10.34
C GLY A 17 9.54 -15.77 -11.27
N ALA A 18 10.27 -14.70 -11.59
CA ALA A 18 11.46 -14.75 -12.43
C ALA A 18 12.55 -15.65 -11.80
N SER A 19 12.79 -15.54 -10.48
CA SER A 19 13.78 -16.37 -9.79
C SER A 19 13.45 -17.86 -9.77
N LEU A 20 12.16 -18.19 -9.91
CA LEU A 20 11.65 -19.57 -9.95
C LEU A 20 11.34 -20.06 -11.38
N GLY A 21 11.64 -19.26 -12.40
CA GLY A 21 11.41 -19.60 -13.80
C GLY A 21 9.94 -19.49 -14.24
N PHE A 22 9.10 -18.75 -13.53
CA PHE A 22 7.71 -18.53 -13.90
C PHE A 22 7.55 -17.26 -14.73
N ARG A 23 6.75 -17.33 -15.78
CA ARG A 23 6.23 -16.18 -16.51
C ARG A 23 5.21 -15.44 -15.64
N THR A 24 5.30 -14.10 -15.59
CA THR A 24 4.39 -13.27 -14.79
C THR A 24 3.68 -12.26 -15.68
N VAL A 25 2.35 -12.22 -15.60
CA VAL A 25 1.49 -11.28 -16.34
C VAL A 25 0.76 -10.41 -15.32
N ILE A 26 0.96 -9.10 -15.41
CA ILE A 26 0.39 -8.13 -14.48
C ILE A 26 -0.64 -7.24 -15.18
N VAL A 27 -1.86 -7.26 -14.67
CA VAL A 27 -2.93 -6.33 -15.10
C VAL A 27 -2.93 -5.12 -14.17
N ILE A 28 -2.71 -3.94 -14.74
CA ILE A 28 -2.52 -2.69 -13.98
C ILE A 28 -3.39 -1.57 -14.55
N PRO A 29 -4.01 -0.71 -13.70
CA PRO A 29 -4.70 0.48 -14.17
C PRO A 29 -3.73 1.48 -14.82
N GLU A 30 -4.15 2.09 -15.93
CA GLU A 30 -3.37 3.13 -16.64
C GLU A 30 -3.02 4.33 -15.76
N THR A 31 -3.83 4.60 -14.73
CA THR A 31 -3.66 5.72 -13.80
C THR A 31 -2.52 5.57 -12.80
N GLN A 32 -1.92 4.38 -12.70
CA GLN A 32 -0.79 4.16 -11.79
C GLN A 32 0.47 4.88 -12.28
N SER A 33 1.39 5.20 -11.37
CA SER A 33 2.63 5.92 -11.67
C SER A 33 3.45 5.20 -12.75
N GLN A 34 4.15 5.99 -13.59
CA GLN A 34 4.98 5.43 -14.65
C GLN A 34 6.13 4.61 -14.07
N GLU A 35 6.69 5.06 -12.96
CA GLU A 35 7.81 4.42 -12.25
C GLU A 35 7.45 3.00 -11.81
N LYS A 36 6.22 2.75 -11.35
CA LYS A 36 5.74 1.40 -11.03
C LYS A 36 5.66 0.50 -12.26
N LYS A 37 5.16 1.03 -13.37
CA LYS A 37 5.07 0.30 -14.63
C LYS A 37 6.46 -0.07 -15.16
N ASP A 38 7.41 0.84 -15.05
CA ASP A 38 8.78 0.61 -15.49
C ASP A 38 9.49 -0.40 -14.59
N MET A 39 9.26 -0.35 -13.29
CA MET A 39 9.77 -1.36 -12.35
C MET A 39 9.21 -2.75 -12.62
N LEU A 40 7.93 -2.88 -12.97
CA LEU A 40 7.32 -4.14 -13.36
C LEU A 40 7.96 -4.73 -14.62
N ARG A 41 8.21 -3.88 -15.64
CA ARG A 41 8.92 -4.31 -16.87
C ARG A 41 10.36 -4.71 -16.58
N LEU A 42 11.06 -3.94 -15.74
CA LEU A 42 12.42 -4.27 -15.31
C LEU A 42 12.47 -5.62 -14.59
N ALA A 43 11.47 -5.94 -13.80
CA ALA A 43 11.31 -7.23 -13.11
C ALA A 43 10.90 -8.38 -14.05
N GLY A 44 10.73 -8.14 -15.35
CA GLY A 44 10.40 -9.13 -16.35
C GLY A 44 8.91 -9.45 -16.48
N ALA A 45 8.02 -8.67 -15.89
CA ALA A 45 6.58 -8.87 -16.02
C ALA A 45 6.06 -8.39 -17.39
N GLU A 46 5.14 -9.15 -17.96
CA GLU A 46 4.30 -8.71 -19.07
C GLU A 46 3.15 -7.85 -18.53
N LEU A 47 3.01 -6.62 -19.05
CA LEU A 47 2.01 -5.67 -18.58
C LEU A 47 0.79 -5.61 -19.49
N VAL A 48 -0.38 -5.79 -18.88
CA VAL A 48 -1.67 -5.50 -19.48
C VAL A 48 -2.23 -4.24 -18.80
N GLN A 49 -2.17 -3.11 -19.46
CA GLN A 49 -2.72 -1.86 -18.96
C GLN A 49 -4.22 -1.78 -19.30
N VAL A 50 -5.03 -1.43 -18.31
CA VAL A 50 -6.49 -1.30 -18.47
C VAL A 50 -6.96 0.06 -17.94
N PRO A 51 -8.04 0.62 -18.49
CA PRO A 51 -8.66 1.82 -17.93
C PRO A 51 -9.05 1.64 -16.46
N ALA A 52 -8.91 2.70 -15.69
CA ALA A 52 -9.35 2.68 -14.29
C ALA A 52 -10.87 2.51 -14.23
N ALA A 53 -11.33 1.52 -13.48
CA ALA A 53 -12.73 1.21 -13.33
C ALA A 53 -13.04 0.74 -11.89
N PRO A 54 -14.24 1.07 -11.35
CA PRO A 54 -14.67 0.57 -10.05
C PRO A 54 -14.73 -0.96 -10.01
N TYR A 55 -14.55 -1.56 -8.83
CA TYR A 55 -14.56 -3.02 -8.67
C TYR A 55 -15.83 -3.71 -9.22
N LYS A 56 -16.98 -3.03 -9.18
CA LYS A 56 -18.25 -3.55 -9.76
C LYS A 56 -18.21 -3.71 -11.28
N ASN A 57 -17.33 -2.96 -11.96
CA ASN A 57 -17.18 -3.06 -13.42
C ASN A 57 -16.45 -4.37 -13.77
N PRO A 58 -16.94 -5.18 -14.73
CA PRO A 58 -16.26 -6.40 -15.15
C PRO A 58 -14.84 -6.16 -15.70
N ASN A 59 -14.55 -4.97 -16.22
CA ASN A 59 -13.24 -4.59 -16.72
C ASN A 59 -12.31 -3.96 -15.66
N ASN A 60 -12.72 -3.97 -14.37
CA ASN A 60 -11.80 -3.65 -13.30
C ASN A 60 -10.59 -4.59 -13.37
N TYR A 61 -9.40 -4.06 -13.12
CA TYR A 61 -8.12 -4.77 -13.27
C TYR A 61 -8.05 -6.10 -12.49
N VAL A 62 -8.66 -6.17 -11.30
CA VAL A 62 -8.71 -7.40 -10.50
C VAL A 62 -9.60 -8.46 -11.17
N ARG A 63 -10.80 -8.06 -11.61
CA ARG A 63 -11.73 -8.98 -12.27
C ARG A 63 -11.24 -9.43 -13.65
N TYR A 64 -10.59 -8.52 -14.36
CA TYR A 64 -9.96 -8.81 -15.65
C TYR A 64 -8.83 -9.83 -15.49
N SER A 65 -7.94 -9.67 -14.49
CA SER A 65 -6.83 -10.59 -14.27
C SER A 65 -7.28 -12.03 -13.98
N GLY A 66 -8.37 -12.22 -13.22
CA GLY A 66 -8.94 -13.55 -12.99
C GLY A 66 -9.43 -14.23 -14.28
N ARG A 67 -10.12 -13.48 -15.15
CA ARG A 67 -10.55 -14.01 -16.46
C ARG A 67 -9.36 -14.30 -17.37
N LEU A 68 -8.35 -13.41 -17.38
CA LEU A 68 -7.13 -13.62 -18.17
C LEU A 68 -6.39 -14.87 -17.71
N ALA A 69 -6.27 -15.10 -16.41
CA ALA A 69 -5.66 -16.33 -15.87
C ALA A 69 -6.41 -17.58 -16.33
N ALA A 70 -7.74 -17.55 -16.31
CA ALA A 70 -8.56 -18.67 -16.77
C ALA A 70 -8.41 -18.96 -18.27
N GLU A 71 -8.24 -17.92 -19.10
CA GLU A 71 -7.96 -18.11 -20.53
C GLU A 71 -6.54 -18.63 -20.79
N LEU A 72 -5.53 -18.06 -20.13
CA LEU A 72 -4.15 -18.52 -20.26
C LEU A 72 -3.99 -19.95 -19.77
N ALA A 73 -4.72 -20.37 -18.75
CA ALA A 73 -4.68 -21.76 -18.28
C ALA A 73 -5.11 -22.81 -19.34
N LYS A 74 -5.86 -22.39 -20.37
CA LYS A 74 -6.29 -23.27 -21.47
C LYS A 74 -5.23 -23.44 -22.56
N SER A 75 -4.33 -22.46 -22.70
CA SER A 75 -3.36 -22.39 -23.80
C SER A 75 -1.91 -22.60 -23.36
N GLU A 76 -1.58 -22.29 -22.11
CA GLU A 76 -0.23 -22.43 -21.59
C GLU A 76 0.07 -23.92 -21.25
N PRO A 77 1.23 -24.46 -21.67
CA PRO A 77 1.54 -25.89 -21.47
C PRO A 77 1.54 -26.35 -20.00
N ASN A 78 1.91 -25.45 -19.08
CA ASN A 78 1.94 -25.71 -17.64
C ASN A 78 0.75 -25.05 -16.90
N GLY A 79 -0.26 -24.59 -17.64
CA GLY A 79 -1.39 -23.85 -17.10
C GLY A 79 -1.04 -22.44 -16.64
N ALA A 80 -1.99 -21.81 -15.97
CA ALA A 80 -1.81 -20.49 -15.37
C ALA A 80 -2.56 -20.42 -14.03
N ILE A 81 -2.00 -19.68 -13.08
CA ILE A 81 -2.62 -19.40 -11.79
C ILE A 81 -2.91 -17.91 -11.63
N TRP A 82 -4.05 -17.61 -11.05
CA TRP A 82 -4.39 -16.28 -10.58
C TRP A 82 -3.95 -16.14 -9.11
N ALA A 83 -3.01 -15.23 -8.82
CA ALA A 83 -2.51 -15.04 -7.45
C ALA A 83 -3.59 -14.49 -6.51
N ASN A 84 -4.50 -13.63 -7.04
CA ASN A 84 -5.70 -13.14 -6.34
C ASN A 84 -5.41 -12.58 -4.94
N GLN A 85 -4.50 -11.61 -4.85
CA GLN A 85 -4.00 -11.06 -3.58
C GLN A 85 -5.10 -10.62 -2.60
N PHE A 86 -6.27 -10.22 -3.11
CA PHE A 86 -7.36 -9.70 -2.28
C PHE A 86 -8.15 -10.81 -1.57
N ASP A 87 -8.33 -11.96 -2.24
CA ASP A 87 -9.23 -13.00 -1.76
C ASP A 87 -8.53 -14.36 -1.57
N ASN A 88 -7.25 -14.47 -1.92
CA ASN A 88 -6.39 -15.60 -1.55
C ASN A 88 -5.82 -15.38 -0.14
N THR A 89 -6.32 -16.15 0.82
CA THR A 89 -5.95 -16.01 2.24
C THR A 89 -4.53 -16.46 2.58
N ALA A 90 -3.79 -17.05 1.62
CA ALA A 90 -2.35 -17.29 1.76
C ALA A 90 -1.59 -15.96 2.01
N ASN A 91 -2.10 -14.84 1.50
CA ASN A 91 -1.59 -13.51 1.79
C ASN A 91 -1.65 -13.21 3.31
N ARG A 92 -2.82 -13.34 3.93
CA ARG A 92 -2.98 -13.17 5.38
C ARG A 92 -2.16 -14.19 6.17
N GLN A 93 -2.14 -15.45 5.74
CA GLN A 93 -1.43 -16.52 6.41
C GLN A 93 0.07 -16.25 6.50
N ALA A 94 0.69 -15.75 5.44
CA ALA A 94 2.09 -15.36 5.46
C ALA A 94 2.41 -14.33 6.57
N HIS A 95 1.56 -13.35 6.79
CA HIS A 95 1.74 -12.36 7.85
C HIS A 95 1.48 -12.91 9.27
N ILE A 96 0.60 -13.91 9.40
CA ILE A 96 0.42 -14.66 10.67
C ILE A 96 1.70 -15.41 11.03
N GLU A 97 2.33 -16.05 10.04
CA GLU A 97 3.47 -16.94 10.25
C GLU A 97 4.82 -16.21 10.29
N THR A 98 4.93 -15.03 9.68
CA THR A 98 6.20 -14.29 9.58
C THR A 98 6.13 -12.91 10.21
N THR A 99 5.44 -11.95 9.61
CA THR A 99 5.48 -10.54 10.01
C THR A 99 5.05 -10.30 11.46
N GLY A 100 3.97 -10.94 11.90
CA GLY A 100 3.50 -10.81 13.28
C GLY A 100 4.52 -11.36 14.31
N PRO A 101 5.01 -12.59 14.15
CA PRO A 101 6.09 -13.14 14.98
C PRO A 101 7.39 -12.31 14.95
N GLU A 102 7.81 -11.83 13.79
CA GLU A 102 9.00 -10.97 13.65
C GLU A 102 8.86 -9.65 14.43
N ILE A 103 7.70 -8.99 14.36
CA ILE A 103 7.43 -7.77 15.15
C ILE A 103 7.52 -8.09 16.64
N TRP A 104 6.93 -9.20 17.09
CA TRP A 104 6.98 -9.61 18.49
C TRP A 104 8.40 -9.89 18.97
N GLU A 105 9.18 -10.61 18.19
CA GLU A 105 10.56 -10.96 18.51
C GLU A 105 11.46 -9.72 18.52
N GLN A 106 11.43 -8.90 17.47
CA GLN A 106 12.27 -7.71 17.33
C GLN A 106 11.97 -6.64 18.39
N THR A 107 10.77 -6.58 18.91
CA THR A 107 10.39 -5.71 20.03
C THR A 107 10.62 -6.36 21.41
N ALA A 108 11.16 -7.58 21.45
CA ALA A 108 11.29 -8.38 22.68
C ALA A 108 9.97 -8.50 23.46
N GLY A 109 8.85 -8.63 22.73
CA GLY A 109 7.51 -8.71 23.31
C GLY A 109 6.98 -7.41 23.93
N LYS A 110 7.60 -6.27 23.65
CA LYS A 110 7.23 -4.96 24.23
C LYS A 110 6.37 -4.09 23.30
N VAL A 111 5.87 -4.64 22.20
CA VAL A 111 4.94 -3.93 21.33
C VAL A 111 3.55 -3.85 22.00
N ASP A 112 3.03 -2.62 22.13
CA ASP A 112 1.73 -2.33 22.71
C ASP A 112 0.67 -2.05 21.65
N GLY A 113 1.10 -1.52 20.49
CA GLY A 113 0.23 -1.19 19.38
C GLY A 113 0.84 -1.53 18.02
N PHE A 114 0.00 -1.96 17.08
CA PHE A 114 0.34 -2.09 15.66
C PHE A 114 -0.74 -1.43 14.82
N ILE A 115 -0.33 -0.66 13.83
CA ILE A 115 -1.26 0.04 12.94
C ILE A 115 -0.72 0.05 11.52
N CYS A 116 -1.58 -0.17 10.55
CA CYS A 116 -1.25 0.07 9.15
C CYS A 116 -2.51 0.32 8.29
N ALA A 117 -2.28 0.83 7.09
CA ALA A 117 -3.29 0.97 6.05
C ALA A 117 -3.59 -0.36 5.37
N VAL A 118 -4.71 -0.40 4.65
CA VAL A 118 -5.18 -1.60 3.97
C VAL A 118 -5.18 -1.42 2.45
N GLY A 119 -4.42 -2.26 1.77
CA GLY A 119 -4.60 -2.58 0.35
C GLY A 119 -5.43 -3.85 0.21
N SER A 120 -4.82 -5.03 0.33
CA SER A 120 -5.52 -6.32 0.32
C SER A 120 -6.09 -6.75 1.68
N GLY A 121 -5.58 -6.19 2.77
CA GLY A 121 -5.93 -6.55 4.14
C GLY A 121 -5.05 -7.64 4.76
N GLY A 122 -4.21 -8.30 3.96
CA GLY A 122 -3.37 -9.41 4.44
C GLY A 122 -2.47 -9.02 5.61
N THR A 123 -1.78 -7.88 5.51
CA THR A 123 -0.87 -7.40 6.57
C THR A 123 -1.63 -7.08 7.85
N LEU A 124 -2.66 -6.24 7.77
CA LEU A 124 -3.40 -5.81 8.96
C LEU A 124 -4.05 -7.00 9.69
N ALA A 125 -4.78 -7.84 8.95
CA ALA A 125 -5.46 -8.99 9.54
C ALA A 125 -4.50 -10.10 9.96
N GLY A 126 -3.40 -10.31 9.24
CA GLY A 126 -2.40 -11.33 9.57
C GLY A 126 -1.61 -10.96 10.83
N VAL A 127 -1.09 -9.75 10.90
CA VAL A 127 -0.41 -9.23 12.10
C VAL A 127 -1.38 -9.17 13.28
N GLY A 128 -2.64 -8.73 13.03
CA GLY A 128 -3.68 -8.70 14.05
C GLY A 128 -3.95 -10.09 14.65
N ALA A 129 -4.12 -11.11 13.81
CA ALA A 129 -4.32 -12.49 14.27
C ALA A 129 -3.15 -13.02 15.12
N ALA A 130 -1.92 -12.61 14.81
CA ALA A 130 -0.73 -13.02 15.56
C ALA A 130 -0.56 -12.24 16.88
N LEU A 131 -0.93 -10.96 16.95
CA LEU A 131 -0.57 -10.07 18.04
C LEU A 131 -1.73 -9.68 18.95
N GLN A 132 -2.99 -9.60 18.48
CA GLN A 132 -4.15 -9.33 19.38
C GLN A 132 -4.26 -10.32 20.54
N PRO A 133 -4.06 -11.65 20.34
CA PRO A 133 -4.08 -12.60 21.45
C PRO A 133 -2.99 -12.36 22.51
N LYS A 134 -1.98 -11.57 22.20
CA LYS A 134 -0.89 -11.17 23.10
C LYS A 134 -1.16 -9.83 23.81
N GLY A 135 -2.34 -9.23 23.59
CA GLY A 135 -2.74 -7.96 24.18
C GLY A 135 -2.29 -6.72 23.39
N VAL A 136 -1.76 -6.88 22.18
CA VAL A 136 -1.36 -5.76 21.30
C VAL A 136 -2.60 -5.13 20.67
N ARG A 137 -2.74 -3.82 20.80
CA ARG A 137 -3.82 -3.05 20.17
C ARG A 137 -3.59 -2.90 18.68
N ILE A 138 -4.55 -3.29 17.85
CA ILE A 138 -4.43 -3.26 16.39
C ILE A 138 -5.29 -2.14 15.80
N GLY A 139 -4.68 -1.26 15.01
CA GLY A 139 -5.31 -0.11 14.40
C GLY A 139 -5.32 -0.13 12.87
N LEU A 140 -6.37 0.43 12.31
CA LEU A 140 -6.48 0.74 10.89
C LEU A 140 -6.19 2.22 10.65
N ALA A 141 -5.24 2.53 9.76
CA ALA A 141 -5.06 3.85 9.17
C ALA A 141 -5.68 3.85 7.77
N ASP A 142 -6.80 4.55 7.57
CA ASP A 142 -7.55 4.52 6.31
C ASP A 142 -7.46 5.88 5.61
N PRO A 143 -6.98 5.98 4.36
CA PRO A 143 -6.91 7.26 3.67
C PRO A 143 -8.31 7.79 3.34
N GLU A 144 -8.45 9.11 3.18
CA GLU A 144 -9.68 9.69 2.64
C GLU A 144 -10.03 9.07 1.28
N GLY A 145 -11.32 8.92 0.99
CA GLY A 145 -11.81 8.23 -0.19
C GLY A 145 -11.83 6.71 -0.10
N ALA A 146 -11.39 6.15 1.05
CA ALA A 146 -11.54 4.73 1.39
C ALA A 146 -12.73 4.51 2.34
N ALA A 147 -13.24 3.28 2.40
CA ALA A 147 -14.50 2.98 3.10
C ALA A 147 -14.34 2.16 4.38
N LEU A 148 -13.15 1.63 4.67
CA LEU A 148 -12.98 0.74 5.81
C LEU A 148 -13.06 1.44 7.15
N TYR A 149 -12.62 2.70 7.23
CA TYR A 149 -12.84 3.51 8.43
C TYR A 149 -14.32 3.57 8.79
N SER A 150 -15.17 3.95 7.83
CA SER A 150 -16.62 4.03 8.04
C SER A 150 -17.22 2.66 8.37
N PHE A 151 -16.75 1.60 7.72
CA PHE A 151 -17.23 0.24 7.98
C PHE A 151 -16.93 -0.19 9.42
N TYR A 152 -15.69 -0.02 9.90
CA TYR A 152 -15.32 -0.47 11.25
C TYR A 152 -15.81 0.44 12.37
N THR A 153 -16.17 1.71 12.06
CA THR A 153 -16.68 2.64 13.08
C THR A 153 -18.20 2.68 13.16
N ASN A 154 -18.91 2.58 12.05
CA ASN A 154 -20.38 2.75 11.99
C ASN A 154 -21.12 1.73 11.12
N GLY A 155 -20.42 0.74 10.54
CA GLY A 155 -21.02 -0.32 9.74
C GLY A 155 -21.40 0.08 8.31
N THR A 156 -20.99 1.26 7.82
CA THR A 156 -21.29 1.74 6.46
C THR A 156 -20.03 1.78 5.58
N PHE A 157 -20.20 1.64 4.26
CA PHE A 157 -19.10 1.78 3.29
C PHE A 157 -19.03 3.19 2.71
N ASP A 158 -19.11 4.21 3.57
CA ASP A 158 -18.98 5.60 3.14
C ASP A 158 -17.50 5.94 2.94
N ALA A 159 -17.18 6.54 1.80
CA ALA A 159 -15.83 6.87 1.38
C ALA A 159 -15.71 8.36 1.00
N PRO A 160 -15.87 9.29 1.95
CA PRO A 160 -15.78 10.73 1.68
C PRO A 160 -14.33 11.15 1.43
N GLY A 161 -14.17 12.19 0.61
CA GLY A 161 -12.86 12.73 0.26
C GLY A 161 -12.18 11.96 -0.86
N THR A 162 -10.91 12.25 -1.06
CA THR A 162 -10.02 11.60 -2.02
C THR A 162 -8.60 11.62 -1.51
N SER A 163 -7.77 10.68 -1.96
CA SER A 163 -6.34 10.66 -1.67
C SER A 163 -5.54 10.38 -2.94
N ILE A 164 -4.34 10.94 -3.02
CA ILE A 164 -3.36 10.62 -4.08
C ILE A 164 -2.57 9.36 -3.79
N THR A 165 -2.72 8.77 -2.59
CA THR A 165 -2.00 7.56 -2.22
C THR A 165 -2.44 6.38 -3.07
N GLU A 166 -1.47 5.60 -3.53
CA GLU A 166 -1.69 4.44 -4.38
C GLU A 166 -1.48 3.13 -3.61
N GLY A 167 -2.26 2.11 -3.94
CA GLY A 167 -2.09 0.75 -3.40
C GLY A 167 -2.79 0.49 -2.06
N ILE A 168 -3.38 1.50 -1.45
CA ILE A 168 -4.19 1.41 -0.22
C ILE A 168 -5.57 2.04 -0.44
N GLY A 169 -6.46 1.88 0.54
CA GLY A 169 -7.84 2.35 0.48
C GLY A 169 -8.78 1.33 -0.16
N GLN A 170 -9.57 0.65 0.66
CA GLN A 170 -10.52 -0.38 0.22
C GLN A 170 -11.96 0.08 0.32
N GLY A 171 -12.76 -0.34 -0.67
CA GLY A 171 -14.21 -0.13 -0.71
C GLY A 171 -15.04 -1.38 -0.36
N ARG A 172 -14.42 -2.46 0.09
CA ARG A 172 -15.07 -3.72 0.44
C ARG A 172 -14.28 -4.51 1.48
N ILE A 173 -14.92 -5.46 2.14
CA ILE A 173 -14.22 -6.49 2.89
C ILE A 173 -13.69 -7.53 1.90
N THR A 174 -12.38 -7.73 1.92
CA THR A 174 -11.69 -8.79 1.17
C THR A 174 -11.69 -10.07 1.98
N ALA A 175 -11.44 -11.24 1.36
CA ALA A 175 -11.34 -12.49 2.11
C ALA A 175 -10.20 -12.47 3.15
N ASN A 176 -9.15 -11.67 2.92
CA ASN A 176 -8.09 -11.47 3.92
C ASN A 176 -8.58 -10.74 5.18
N LEU A 177 -9.65 -9.95 5.11
CA LEU A 177 -10.25 -9.22 6.25
C LEU A 177 -11.42 -9.97 6.90
N GLU A 178 -11.93 -11.03 6.28
CA GLU A 178 -13.05 -11.78 6.85
C GLU A 178 -12.75 -12.28 8.26
N GLY A 179 -13.67 -12.01 9.19
CA GLY A 179 -13.54 -12.41 10.59
C GLY A 179 -12.54 -11.59 11.40
N PHE A 180 -11.93 -10.55 10.82
CA PHE A 180 -11.01 -9.65 11.51
C PHE A 180 -11.70 -8.31 11.84
N THR A 181 -11.42 -7.79 13.04
CA THR A 181 -11.85 -6.46 13.46
C THR A 181 -10.67 -5.75 14.14
N PRO A 182 -10.28 -4.55 13.71
CA PRO A 182 -9.28 -3.75 14.40
C PRO A 182 -9.86 -3.16 15.69
N ASP A 183 -9.01 -2.89 16.68
CA ASP A 183 -9.40 -2.28 17.95
C ASP A 183 -9.69 -0.79 17.83
N CYS A 184 -9.12 -0.14 16.82
CA CYS A 184 -9.36 1.27 16.47
C CYS A 184 -9.15 1.51 14.97
N ALA A 185 -9.74 2.60 14.48
CA ALA A 185 -9.56 3.05 13.11
C ALA A 185 -9.44 4.59 13.07
N TYR A 186 -8.60 5.08 12.18
CA TYR A 186 -8.39 6.52 11.99
C TYR A 186 -8.48 6.83 10.49
N ARG A 187 -9.20 7.92 10.16
CA ARG A 187 -9.20 8.47 8.80
C ARG A 187 -8.06 9.46 8.69
N VAL A 188 -7.25 9.33 7.64
CA VAL A 188 -6.06 10.14 7.41
C VAL A 188 -6.21 10.87 6.07
N SER A 189 -6.02 12.20 6.09
CA SER A 189 -6.01 13.03 4.88
C SER A 189 -4.61 13.11 4.27
N ASP A 190 -4.55 13.45 2.96
CA ASP A 190 -3.27 13.76 2.31
C ASP A 190 -2.60 15.00 2.93
N GLN A 191 -3.39 15.98 3.41
CA GLN A 191 -2.89 17.17 4.11
C GLN A 191 -2.11 16.80 5.38
N GLU A 192 -2.46 15.70 6.02
CA GLU A 192 -1.78 15.19 7.21
C GLU A 192 -0.62 14.25 6.86
N ALA A 193 -0.81 13.35 5.91
CA ALA A 193 0.16 12.30 5.58
C ALA A 193 1.38 12.83 4.80
N LEU A 194 1.18 13.76 3.85
CA LEU A 194 2.26 14.20 2.96
C LEU A 194 3.38 14.97 3.67
N PRO A 195 3.10 15.94 4.57
CA PRO A 195 4.16 16.61 5.32
C PRO A 195 5.08 15.64 6.07
N ILE A 196 4.54 14.53 6.58
CA ILE A 196 5.31 13.52 7.31
C ILE A 196 6.39 12.90 6.42
N VAL A 197 6.04 12.47 5.19
CA VAL A 197 7.03 11.86 4.29
C VAL A 197 8.03 12.88 3.77
N PHE A 198 7.63 14.15 3.61
CA PHE A 198 8.54 15.23 3.22
C PHE A 198 9.54 15.57 4.33
N ASP A 199 9.08 15.65 5.57
CA ASP A 199 9.92 15.90 6.74
C ASP A 199 10.92 14.75 6.95
N LEU A 200 10.47 13.49 6.84
CA LEU A 200 11.35 12.33 6.97
C LEU A 200 12.43 12.29 5.87
N LEU A 201 12.10 12.72 4.67
CA LEU A 201 13.12 12.82 3.62
C LEU A 201 14.15 13.90 3.92
N SER A 202 13.73 15.08 4.38
CA SER A 202 14.63 16.20 4.63
C SER A 202 15.44 16.07 5.92
N THR A 203 14.89 15.42 6.95
CA THR A 203 15.52 15.33 8.29
C THR A 203 16.22 14.00 8.57
N GLU A 204 15.69 12.90 8.01
CA GLU A 204 16.18 11.54 8.29
C GLU A 204 16.73 10.83 7.03
N GLY A 205 16.61 11.44 5.86
CA GLY A 205 17.03 10.81 4.59
C GLY A 205 16.14 9.63 4.15
N LEU A 206 14.93 9.51 4.70
CA LEU A 206 13.99 8.43 4.40
C LEU A 206 13.04 8.83 3.27
N CYS A 207 13.35 8.41 2.06
CA CYS A 207 12.50 8.62 0.87
C CYS A 207 11.38 7.56 0.82
N LEU A 208 10.17 7.92 1.25
CA LEU A 208 9.05 6.99 1.45
C LEU A 208 7.88 7.30 0.52
N GLY A 209 7.06 6.27 0.23
CA GLY A 209 5.78 6.42 -0.46
C GLY A 209 4.67 6.98 0.45
N GLY A 210 3.58 7.49 -0.16
CA GLY A 210 2.48 8.14 0.56
C GLY A 210 1.78 7.24 1.59
N SER A 211 1.71 5.93 1.34
CA SER A 211 1.15 4.96 2.28
C SER A 211 1.91 4.90 3.61
N SER A 212 3.24 5.14 3.60
CA SER A 212 4.03 5.26 4.82
C SER A 212 3.63 6.51 5.63
N GLY A 213 3.32 7.62 4.96
CA GLY A 213 2.78 8.82 5.62
C GLY A 213 1.44 8.57 6.29
N VAL A 214 0.52 7.87 5.61
CA VAL A 214 -0.78 7.45 6.18
C VAL A 214 -0.57 6.56 7.40
N ASN A 215 0.34 5.61 7.32
CA ASN A 215 0.65 4.71 8.44
C ASN A 215 1.21 5.45 9.65
N ILE A 216 2.15 6.37 9.44
CA ILE A 216 2.76 7.15 10.53
C ILE A 216 1.74 8.12 11.13
N ALA A 217 0.92 8.81 10.31
CA ALA A 217 -0.16 9.64 10.82
C ALA A 217 -1.12 8.85 11.71
N GLY A 218 -1.54 7.67 11.26
CA GLY A 218 -2.34 6.75 12.06
C GLY A 218 -1.63 6.33 13.36
N ALA A 219 -0.33 6.06 13.32
CA ALA A 219 0.45 5.73 14.52
C ALA A 219 0.53 6.91 15.50
N VAL A 220 0.60 8.16 15.00
CA VAL A 220 0.52 9.37 15.84
C VAL A 220 -0.84 9.49 16.50
N HIS A 221 -1.95 9.22 15.78
CA HIS A 221 -3.28 9.20 16.39
C HIS A 221 -3.40 8.15 17.48
N MET A 222 -2.95 6.93 17.21
CA MET A 222 -2.92 5.84 18.19
C MET A 222 -2.08 6.21 19.42
N ALA A 223 -0.89 6.80 19.23
CA ALA A 223 0.00 7.22 20.30
C ALA A 223 -0.63 8.31 21.19
N ARG A 224 -1.34 9.27 20.61
CA ARG A 224 -2.07 10.30 21.36
C ARG A 224 -3.18 9.70 22.23
N GLU A 225 -3.87 8.70 21.71
CA GLU A 225 -4.94 8.01 22.42
C GLU A 225 -4.41 7.09 23.53
N MET A 226 -3.33 6.33 23.26
CA MET A 226 -2.72 5.42 24.24
C MET A 226 -1.92 6.16 25.33
N GLY A 227 -1.38 7.34 25.01
CA GLY A 227 -0.53 8.09 25.92
C GLY A 227 0.94 7.70 25.87
N ARG A 228 1.72 8.22 26.83
CA ARG A 228 3.16 8.00 26.87
C ARG A 228 3.54 6.61 27.40
N GLY A 229 4.69 6.11 26.96
CA GLY A 229 5.30 4.87 27.48
C GLY A 229 4.94 3.62 26.68
N HIS A 230 4.23 3.77 25.55
CA HIS A 230 3.84 2.65 24.68
C HIS A 230 4.77 2.53 23.47
N THR A 231 5.03 1.31 23.05
CA THR A 231 5.72 0.97 21.81
C THR A 231 4.70 0.68 20.73
N ILE A 232 4.64 1.53 19.69
CA ILE A 232 3.74 1.36 18.56
C ILE A 232 4.57 1.06 17.32
N VAL A 233 4.21 0.00 16.60
CA VAL A 233 4.84 -0.43 15.36
C VAL A 233 3.94 -0.14 14.18
N THR A 234 4.53 0.37 13.09
CA THR A 234 3.85 0.52 11.80
C THR A 234 4.75 0.08 10.65
N ILE A 235 4.21 0.09 9.43
CA ILE A 235 4.91 -0.37 8.23
C ILE A 235 5.33 0.82 7.36
N LEU A 236 6.61 0.88 7.01
CA LEU A 236 7.11 1.74 5.93
C LEU A 236 7.06 0.92 4.63
N CYS A 237 6.01 1.12 3.83
CA CYS A 237 5.58 0.17 2.80
C CYS A 237 6.50 0.09 1.60
N ASP A 238 6.95 1.24 1.08
CA ASP A 238 7.79 1.32 -0.11
C ASP A 238 8.55 2.64 -0.23
N TYR A 239 9.44 2.69 -1.22
CA TYR A 239 10.25 3.86 -1.51
C TYR A 239 9.50 4.93 -2.30
N GLY A 240 9.75 6.20 -1.95
CA GLY A 240 9.21 7.38 -2.63
C GLY A 240 9.62 7.51 -4.09
N THR A 241 10.73 6.91 -4.49
CA THR A 241 11.20 6.88 -5.89
C THR A 241 10.20 6.26 -6.87
N ARG A 242 9.22 5.50 -6.37
CA ARG A 242 8.10 4.96 -7.17
C ARG A 242 7.00 5.98 -7.48
N TYR A 243 7.13 7.21 -6.99
CA TYR A 243 6.10 8.25 -7.01
C TYR A 243 6.65 9.63 -7.40
N GLN A 244 7.80 9.69 -8.08
CA GLN A 244 8.45 10.95 -8.45
C GLN A 244 7.55 11.85 -9.31
N SER A 245 6.81 11.25 -10.23
CA SER A 245 5.89 11.97 -11.13
C SER A 245 4.65 12.54 -10.43
N LYS A 246 4.39 12.16 -9.18
CA LYS A 246 3.20 12.57 -8.41
C LYS A 246 3.58 13.14 -7.04
N LEU A 247 3.93 12.27 -6.08
CA LEU A 247 4.19 12.63 -4.69
C LEU A 247 5.33 13.64 -4.53
N TYR A 248 6.34 13.56 -5.39
CA TYR A 248 7.51 14.44 -5.39
C TYR A 248 7.55 15.37 -6.61
N ASN A 249 6.38 15.64 -7.22
CA ASN A 249 6.23 16.60 -8.29
C ASN A 249 5.47 17.85 -7.79
N PRO A 250 6.14 19.00 -7.67
CA PRO A 250 5.52 20.21 -7.12
C PRO A 250 4.36 20.74 -7.96
N GLU A 251 4.39 20.57 -9.29
CA GLU A 251 3.29 20.97 -10.17
C GLU A 251 2.05 20.12 -9.92
N PHE A 252 2.21 18.79 -9.87
CA PHE A 252 1.12 17.87 -9.55
C PHE A 252 0.51 18.16 -8.18
N LEU A 253 1.35 18.42 -7.16
CA LEU A 253 0.86 18.72 -5.81
C LEU A 253 0.06 20.03 -5.78
N ARG A 254 0.54 21.09 -6.47
CA ARG A 254 -0.18 22.36 -6.57
C ARG A 254 -1.51 22.23 -7.29
N GLU A 255 -1.55 21.51 -8.40
CA GLU A 255 -2.79 21.23 -9.14
C GLU A 255 -3.86 20.53 -8.27
N LYS A 256 -3.41 19.71 -7.32
CA LYS A 256 -4.28 19.02 -6.36
C LYS A 256 -4.57 19.81 -5.08
N GLY A 257 -4.00 21.00 -4.92
CA GLY A 257 -4.14 21.79 -3.69
C GLY A 257 -3.48 21.12 -2.47
N LEU A 258 -2.41 20.34 -2.70
CA LEU A 258 -1.71 19.59 -1.67
C LEU A 258 -0.45 20.32 -1.19
N PRO A 259 0.07 19.99 0.00
CA PRO A 259 1.30 20.57 0.52
C PRO A 259 2.49 20.34 -0.43
N VAL A 260 3.26 21.40 -0.69
CA VAL A 260 4.51 21.34 -1.43
C VAL A 260 5.64 21.71 -0.47
N PRO A 261 6.64 20.83 -0.24
CA PRO A 261 7.72 21.16 0.66
C PRO A 261 8.66 22.20 0.03
N VAL A 262 9.18 23.13 0.86
CA VAL A 262 10.00 24.26 0.41
C VAL A 262 11.21 23.80 -0.41
N TRP A 263 11.87 22.74 0.00
CA TRP A 263 13.06 22.21 -0.68
C TRP A 263 12.77 21.64 -2.08
N LEU A 264 11.53 21.21 -2.34
CA LEU A 264 11.10 20.73 -3.67
C LEU A 264 10.69 21.90 -4.59
N ASP A 265 10.37 23.03 -4.01
CA ASP A 265 9.91 24.23 -4.70
C ASP A 265 11.04 25.23 -5.00
N CYS A 266 12.23 24.97 -4.48
CA CYS A 266 13.41 25.78 -4.77
C CYS A 266 13.80 25.56 -6.23
N GLY A 267 13.85 26.64 -7.03
CA GLY A 267 14.42 26.65 -8.37
C GLY A 267 15.90 26.22 -8.36
N ALA A 268 16.44 25.95 -9.53
CA ALA A 268 17.86 25.62 -9.66
C ALA A 268 18.71 26.70 -8.98
N ALA A 269 19.61 26.29 -8.09
CA ALA A 269 20.56 27.20 -7.50
C ALA A 269 21.43 27.83 -8.62
N ASP A 270 21.70 29.12 -8.50
CA ASP A 270 22.61 29.83 -9.42
C ASP A 270 24.05 29.39 -9.08
N LEU A 271 24.46 28.28 -9.68
CA LEU A 271 25.77 27.68 -9.44
C LEU A 271 26.76 28.22 -10.49
N PRO A 272 28.02 28.53 -10.11
CA PRO A 272 29.03 28.95 -11.07
C PRO A 272 29.32 27.81 -12.06
N VAL A 273 29.41 28.16 -13.34
CA VAL A 273 29.86 27.23 -14.38
C VAL A 273 31.37 27.08 -14.28
N VAL A 274 31.85 25.88 -13.93
CA VAL A 274 33.28 25.59 -13.74
C VAL A 274 33.83 24.58 -14.76
N PHE A 275 33.08 24.35 -15.84
CA PHE A 275 33.56 23.55 -16.97
C PHE A 275 34.51 24.36 -17.81
N GLU A 276 35.73 23.83 -18.09
CA GLU A 276 36.70 24.35 -19.07
C GLU A 276 36.50 23.69 -20.44
#